data_c2bbbd262a3a9ca268495837725999b7
#
_entry.id   c2bbbd262a3a9ca268495837725999b7
#
_cell.length_a   1.000
_cell.length_b   1.000
_cell.length_c   1.000
_cell.angle_alpha   90.00
_cell.angle_beta   90.00
_cell.angle_gamma   90.00
#
_symmetry.space_group_name_H-M   'P 1'
#
loop_
_entity.id
_entity.type
_entity.pdbx_description
1 polymer ?
#
loop_
_entity_poly.entity_id
_entity_poly.type
_entity_poly.pdbx_seq_one_letter_code
_entity_poly.pdbx_strand_id
1 'polypeptide(L)'
;MIPVGTRPEVIAAVKTIYDILKIRNLTIALPVDKENLASTIAVTFADADNPNDNITKFDLLTQGLPRVHPAGYVALFNAAIDAGVAKMTMSSAWRPMVGSIAHRAGLGLDVNYVGATRMNRQQLRDDKAVDAKNVTEEEKKLFKEFLVAKDEQAKADHAHKEAQKAAAKLKKDPIKGPLSEEAEEKTKADLGKTIEKRSKAEKAWSKELKKSQPASVKLFRGSLMECACVNQLFDPWYMDGDTHDTIVPIPNTQTKDGKAESNETLHAHHLHITVEEKKIL
;
A
#
# COMPACT_ATOMS: atom_id res chain seq x y z
N MET A 1 4.44 4.84 -24.52
CA MET A 1 3.52 4.37 -25.61
C MET A 1 2.29 3.75 -24.95
N ILE A 2 1.10 3.95 -25.51
CA ILE A 2 -0.12 3.29 -25.01
C ILE A 2 -0.03 1.80 -25.38
N PRO A 3 -0.29 0.86 -24.44
CA PRO A 3 -0.23 -0.58 -24.70
C PRO A 3 -1.15 -1.02 -25.84
N VAL A 4 -0.70 -1.97 -26.65
CA VAL A 4 -1.50 -2.56 -27.73
C VAL A 4 -2.70 -3.31 -27.13
N GLY A 5 -3.86 -3.22 -27.78
CA GLY A 5 -5.11 -3.82 -27.29
C GLY A 5 -5.86 -2.99 -26.24
N THR A 6 -5.39 -1.78 -25.94
CA THR A 6 -6.12 -0.85 -25.07
C THR A 6 -7.47 -0.46 -25.69
N ARG A 7 -8.52 -0.42 -24.88
CA ARG A 7 -9.88 -0.03 -25.30
C ARG A 7 -9.91 1.38 -25.89
N PRO A 8 -10.65 1.65 -26.98
CA PRO A 8 -10.67 2.95 -27.65
C PRO A 8 -11.02 4.14 -26.72
N GLU A 9 -12.00 3.95 -25.82
CA GLU A 9 -12.43 4.95 -24.84
C GLU A 9 -11.32 5.26 -23.83
N VAL A 10 -10.55 4.27 -23.43
CA VAL A 10 -9.38 4.44 -22.54
C VAL A 10 -8.27 5.18 -23.28
N ILE A 11 -8.04 4.87 -24.56
CA ILE A 11 -7.08 5.61 -25.40
C ILE A 11 -7.47 7.08 -25.48
N ALA A 12 -8.75 7.37 -25.72
CA ALA A 12 -9.26 8.74 -25.81
C ALA A 12 -9.07 9.49 -24.48
N ALA A 13 -9.42 8.87 -23.37
CA ALA A 13 -9.24 9.43 -22.02
C ALA A 13 -7.77 9.72 -21.70
N VAL A 14 -6.88 8.78 -22.00
CA VAL A 14 -5.44 8.95 -21.78
C VAL A 14 -4.90 10.09 -22.63
N LYS A 15 -5.26 10.17 -23.91
CA LYS A 15 -4.87 11.29 -24.78
C LYS A 15 -5.33 12.63 -24.21
N THR A 16 -6.56 12.73 -23.71
CA THR A 16 -7.08 13.94 -23.09
C THR A 16 -6.19 14.44 -21.94
N ILE A 17 -5.60 13.53 -21.13
CA ILE A 17 -4.69 13.91 -20.04
C ILE A 17 -3.43 14.60 -20.59
N TYR A 18 -2.92 14.17 -21.74
CA TYR A 18 -1.71 14.74 -22.33
C TYR A 18 -1.98 16.01 -23.16
N ASP A 19 -3.17 16.09 -23.75
CA ASP A 19 -3.55 17.24 -24.62
C ASP A 19 -4.00 18.45 -23.80
N ILE A 20 -4.59 18.21 -22.60
CA ILE A 20 -5.18 19.26 -21.76
C ILE A 20 -4.40 19.38 -20.45
N LEU A 21 -3.43 20.29 -20.41
CA LEU A 21 -2.51 20.52 -19.30
C LEU A 21 -3.15 20.98 -17.96
N LYS A 22 -4.47 21.17 -17.89
CA LYS A 22 -5.18 21.68 -16.69
C LYS A 22 -6.50 20.97 -16.45
N ILE A 23 -6.49 19.64 -16.52
CA ILE A 23 -7.71 18.88 -16.27
C ILE A 23 -7.79 18.49 -14.79
N ARG A 24 -8.88 18.88 -14.14
CA ARG A 24 -9.16 18.47 -12.76
C ARG A 24 -10.13 17.30 -12.70
N ASN A 25 -11.10 17.29 -13.59
CA ASN A 25 -12.09 16.24 -13.70
C ASN A 25 -12.06 15.67 -15.11
N LEU A 26 -11.95 14.37 -15.21
CA LEU A 26 -12.03 13.62 -16.45
C LEU A 26 -13.24 12.70 -16.36
N THR A 27 -14.10 12.74 -17.37
CA THR A 27 -15.23 11.82 -17.49
C THR A 27 -14.99 10.91 -18.68
N ILE A 28 -15.01 9.61 -18.42
CA ILE A 28 -14.85 8.57 -19.43
C ILE A 28 -16.20 7.91 -19.64
N ALA A 29 -16.71 7.97 -20.87
CA ALA A 29 -17.89 7.23 -21.26
C ALA A 29 -17.53 5.74 -21.39
N LEU A 30 -18.22 4.87 -20.69
CA LEU A 30 -18.03 3.43 -20.76
C LEU A 30 -19.24 2.76 -21.37
N PRO A 31 -19.06 1.80 -22.26
CA PRO A 31 -20.09 0.82 -22.56
C PRO A 31 -20.20 -0.14 -21.37
N VAL A 32 -21.25 -0.04 -20.58
CA VAL A 32 -21.52 -0.97 -19.45
C VAL A 32 -22.01 -2.31 -19.92
N ASP A 33 -22.68 -2.31 -21.05
CA ASP A 33 -23.18 -3.52 -21.71
C ASP A 33 -23.36 -3.23 -23.20
N LYS A 34 -23.37 -4.24 -24.05
CA LYS A 34 -23.60 -4.07 -25.47
C LYS A 34 -24.93 -3.36 -25.80
N GLU A 35 -25.83 -3.32 -24.83
CA GLU A 35 -27.17 -2.69 -24.95
C GLU A 35 -27.32 -1.37 -24.17
N ASN A 36 -26.38 -1.00 -23.29
CA ASN A 36 -26.48 0.20 -22.45
C ASN A 36 -25.26 1.11 -22.58
N LEU A 37 -25.33 2.02 -23.51
CA LEU A 37 -24.25 2.95 -23.90
C LEU A 37 -23.96 4.10 -22.91
N ALA A 38 -24.53 4.11 -21.71
CA ALA A 38 -24.58 5.31 -20.87
C ALA A 38 -23.95 5.22 -19.49
N SER A 39 -22.96 4.40 -19.27
CA SER A 39 -22.16 4.53 -18.04
C SER A 39 -20.96 5.40 -18.23
N THR A 40 -20.77 6.31 -17.28
CA THR A 40 -19.60 7.20 -17.25
C THR A 40 -18.78 6.94 -16.00
N ILE A 41 -17.46 6.87 -16.12
CA ILE A 41 -16.56 6.95 -14.98
C ILE A 41 -16.09 8.39 -14.83
N ALA A 42 -16.31 8.96 -13.66
CA ALA A 42 -15.73 10.24 -13.28
C ALA A 42 -14.40 10.00 -12.58
N VAL A 43 -13.31 10.47 -13.19
CA VAL A 43 -11.99 10.49 -12.55
C VAL A 43 -11.69 11.90 -12.09
N THR A 44 -11.49 12.06 -10.79
CA THR A 44 -11.13 13.34 -10.18
C THR A 44 -9.66 13.30 -9.80
N PHE A 45 -8.92 14.29 -10.24
CA PHE A 45 -7.56 14.56 -9.80
C PHE A 45 -7.66 15.64 -8.73
N ALA A 46 -7.42 15.27 -7.48
CA ALA A 46 -7.56 16.17 -6.35
C ALA A 46 -6.35 16.10 -5.44
N ASP A 47 -6.13 17.20 -4.72
CA ASP A 47 -5.19 17.17 -3.61
C ASP A 47 -5.65 16.14 -2.56
N ALA A 48 -4.69 15.58 -1.82
CA ALA A 48 -5.01 14.69 -0.72
C ALA A 48 -5.92 15.38 0.30
N ASP A 49 -6.96 14.67 0.76
CA ASP A 49 -7.92 15.20 1.73
C ASP A 49 -7.30 15.50 3.12
N ASN A 50 -6.09 15.05 3.35
CA ASN A 50 -5.39 15.21 4.60
C ASN A 50 -4.35 16.31 4.47
N PRO A 51 -4.44 17.39 5.25
CA PRO A 51 -3.44 18.46 5.26
C PRO A 51 -2.03 17.98 5.62
N ASN A 52 -1.87 16.82 6.24
CA ASN A 52 -0.57 16.21 6.51
C ASN A 52 -0.05 15.36 5.34
N ASP A 53 -0.89 15.03 4.36
CA ASP A 53 -0.51 14.35 3.12
C ASP A 53 -0.18 15.34 1.99
N ASN A 54 0.11 16.57 2.34
CA ASN A 54 0.35 17.75 1.49
C ASN A 54 1.55 17.63 0.52
N ILE A 55 1.80 16.44 0.00
CA ILE A 55 2.90 16.25 -0.94
C ILE A 55 2.50 16.76 -2.34
N THR A 56 1.20 16.91 -2.60
CA THR A 56 0.74 17.28 -3.94
C THR A 56 -0.38 18.31 -3.87
N LYS A 57 -0.03 19.58 -4.03
CA LYS A 57 -1.02 20.61 -4.37
C LYS A 57 -1.51 20.38 -5.79
N PHE A 58 -2.75 20.78 -6.08
CA PHE A 58 -3.35 20.60 -7.41
C PHE A 58 -2.48 21.11 -8.56
N ASP A 59 -1.81 22.24 -8.41
CA ASP A 59 -0.92 22.79 -9.43
C ASP A 59 0.25 21.84 -9.74
N LEU A 60 0.83 21.22 -8.74
CA LEU A 60 1.88 20.23 -8.94
C LEU A 60 1.32 18.95 -9.59
N LEU A 61 0.16 18.50 -9.16
CA LEU A 61 -0.53 17.37 -9.78
C LEU A 61 -0.81 17.61 -11.24
N THR A 62 -1.37 18.78 -11.60
CA THR A 62 -1.66 19.18 -12.98
C THR A 62 -0.40 19.17 -13.86
N GLN A 63 0.73 19.64 -13.32
CA GLN A 63 2.02 19.57 -14.02
C GLN A 63 2.56 18.15 -14.12
N GLY A 64 2.25 17.31 -13.14
CA GLY A 64 2.72 15.93 -13.07
C GLY A 64 1.96 14.96 -13.97
N LEU A 65 0.66 15.19 -14.21
CA LEU A 65 -0.20 14.27 -14.98
C LEU A 65 0.37 13.90 -16.36
N PRO A 66 0.80 14.85 -17.21
CA PRO A 66 1.34 14.50 -18.52
C PRO A 66 2.76 13.91 -18.49
N ARG A 67 3.37 13.78 -17.31
CA ARG A 67 4.70 13.19 -17.12
C ARG A 67 4.65 11.77 -16.58
N VAL A 68 3.46 11.23 -16.37
CA VAL A 68 3.26 9.84 -15.99
C VAL A 68 3.24 8.98 -17.24
N HIS A 69 3.82 7.80 -17.16
CA HIS A 69 3.79 6.84 -18.27
C HIS A 69 2.33 6.42 -18.57
N PRO A 70 1.87 6.44 -19.82
CA PRO A 70 0.47 6.20 -20.19
C PRO A 70 -0.06 4.82 -19.76
N ALA A 71 0.79 3.82 -19.64
CA ALA A 71 0.40 2.50 -19.14
C ALA A 71 -0.21 2.55 -17.70
N GLY A 72 0.22 3.49 -16.87
CA GLY A 72 -0.36 3.68 -15.54
C GLY A 72 -1.83 4.08 -15.60
N TYR A 73 -2.16 5.04 -16.46
CA TYR A 73 -3.57 5.43 -16.67
C TYR A 73 -4.38 4.32 -17.31
N VAL A 74 -3.81 3.63 -18.30
CA VAL A 74 -4.48 2.49 -18.95
C VAL A 74 -4.82 1.40 -17.94
N ALA A 75 -3.89 1.05 -17.05
CA ALA A 75 -4.12 0.07 -16.00
C ALA A 75 -5.27 0.50 -15.06
N LEU A 76 -5.23 1.74 -14.57
CA LEU A 76 -6.26 2.25 -13.66
C LEU A 76 -7.64 2.35 -14.32
N PHE A 77 -7.71 2.82 -15.56
CA PHE A 77 -9.00 2.99 -16.25
C PHE A 77 -9.60 1.65 -16.65
N ASN A 78 -8.81 0.70 -17.13
CA ASN A 78 -9.28 -0.66 -17.37
C ASN A 78 -9.79 -1.30 -16.08
N ALA A 79 -9.05 -1.20 -14.98
CA ALA A 79 -9.49 -1.74 -13.71
C ALA A 79 -10.79 -1.10 -13.19
N ALA A 80 -10.97 0.21 -13.42
CA ALA A 80 -12.22 0.90 -13.08
C ALA A 80 -13.40 0.37 -13.91
N ILE A 81 -13.20 0.14 -15.19
CA ILE A 81 -14.20 -0.47 -16.10
C ILE A 81 -14.58 -1.86 -15.60
N ASP A 82 -13.59 -2.72 -15.41
CA ASP A 82 -13.80 -4.12 -15.04
C ASP A 82 -14.49 -4.28 -13.68
N ALA A 83 -14.22 -3.34 -12.77
CA ALA A 83 -14.83 -3.33 -11.43
C ALA A 83 -16.17 -2.56 -11.37
N GLY A 84 -16.65 -1.98 -12.46
CA GLY A 84 -17.84 -1.14 -12.47
C GLY A 84 -17.73 0.11 -11.58
N VAL A 85 -16.53 0.68 -11.46
CA VAL A 85 -16.25 1.82 -10.59
C VAL A 85 -16.64 3.10 -11.32
N ALA A 86 -17.74 3.72 -10.89
CA ALA A 86 -18.26 4.95 -11.49
C ALA A 86 -17.51 6.23 -11.08
N LYS A 87 -16.67 6.16 -10.05
CA LYS A 87 -15.90 7.32 -9.56
C LYS A 87 -14.56 6.87 -8.99
N MET A 88 -13.51 7.63 -9.28
CA MET A 88 -12.19 7.43 -8.73
C MET A 88 -11.54 8.77 -8.40
N THR A 89 -10.77 8.86 -7.31
CA THR A 89 -10.00 10.04 -6.97
C THR A 89 -8.52 9.67 -6.91
N MET A 90 -7.72 10.37 -7.68
CA MET A 90 -6.26 10.23 -7.72
C MET A 90 -5.62 11.41 -7.00
N SER A 91 -4.66 11.16 -6.14
CA SER A 91 -4.00 12.18 -5.32
C SER A 91 -2.57 12.45 -5.68
N SER A 92 -1.91 11.54 -6.36
CA SER A 92 -0.51 11.69 -6.69
C SER A 92 -0.14 11.00 -7.99
N ALA A 93 0.79 11.66 -8.70
CA ALA A 93 1.32 11.21 -9.97
C ALA A 93 2.85 11.46 -9.99
N TRP A 94 3.37 12.11 -11.03
CA TRP A 94 4.78 12.47 -11.07
C TRP A 94 5.16 13.52 -10.02
N ARG A 95 6.30 13.32 -9.37
CA ARG A 95 6.87 14.22 -8.35
C ARG A 95 8.38 14.38 -8.58
N PRO A 96 8.90 15.59 -8.86
CA PRO A 96 10.29 15.77 -9.33
C PRO A 96 11.34 15.48 -8.27
N MET A 97 11.07 15.77 -7.00
CA MET A 97 12.07 15.78 -5.93
C MET A 97 11.68 14.93 -4.70
N VAL A 98 10.43 14.49 -4.61
CA VAL A 98 9.86 13.89 -3.40
C VAL A 98 9.23 12.54 -3.72
N GLY A 99 9.38 11.60 -2.78
CA GLY A 99 8.78 10.27 -2.87
C GLY A 99 9.67 9.21 -3.51
N SER A 100 9.05 8.10 -3.87
CA SER A 100 9.75 6.96 -4.45
C SER A 100 10.34 7.24 -5.82
N ILE A 101 11.28 6.41 -6.24
CA ILE A 101 11.84 6.44 -7.60
C ILE A 101 10.73 6.32 -8.65
N ALA A 102 9.70 5.48 -8.38
CA ALA A 102 8.57 5.28 -9.27
C ALA A 102 7.86 6.60 -9.61
N HIS A 103 7.54 7.43 -8.61
CA HIS A 103 6.93 8.74 -8.85
C HIS A 103 7.85 9.70 -9.60
N ARG A 104 9.15 9.72 -9.26
CA ARG A 104 10.12 10.57 -9.95
C ARG A 104 10.32 10.19 -11.41
N ALA A 105 10.22 8.90 -11.71
CA ALA A 105 10.30 8.37 -13.08
C ALA A 105 8.97 8.47 -13.86
N GLY A 106 7.88 8.92 -13.22
CA GLY A 106 6.56 8.96 -13.86
C GLY A 106 5.90 7.58 -13.98
N LEU A 107 6.34 6.61 -13.21
CA LEU A 107 5.82 5.24 -13.24
C LEU A 107 4.83 4.95 -12.11
N GLY A 108 4.76 5.82 -11.09
CA GLY A 108 3.92 5.66 -9.91
C GLY A 108 2.64 6.51 -9.97
N LEU A 109 1.53 5.94 -9.51
CA LEU A 109 0.24 6.60 -9.36
C LEU A 109 -0.42 6.20 -8.03
N ASP A 110 -1.02 7.18 -7.35
CA ASP A 110 -1.73 7.00 -6.09
C ASP A 110 -3.23 7.26 -6.24
N VAL A 111 -4.04 6.37 -5.69
CA VAL A 111 -5.51 6.44 -5.71
C VAL A 111 -6.03 6.50 -4.27
N ASN A 112 -6.79 7.54 -3.94
CA ASN A 112 -7.35 7.75 -2.61
C ASN A 112 -8.77 7.22 -2.45
N TYR A 113 -9.55 7.22 -3.52
CA TYR A 113 -10.91 6.70 -3.52
C TYR A 113 -11.18 5.82 -4.73
N VAL A 114 -11.78 4.67 -4.48
CA VAL A 114 -12.34 3.77 -5.48
C VAL A 114 -13.85 3.68 -5.21
N GLY A 115 -14.66 4.24 -6.09
CA GLY A 115 -16.08 4.47 -5.82
C GLY A 115 -16.28 5.40 -4.62
N ALA A 116 -17.08 4.99 -3.67
CA ALA A 116 -17.28 5.68 -2.39
C ALA A 116 -16.27 5.25 -1.32
N THR A 117 -15.39 4.30 -1.62
CA THR A 117 -14.49 3.71 -0.65
C THR A 117 -13.20 4.52 -0.55
N ARG A 118 -12.95 5.06 0.63
CA ARG A 118 -11.67 5.68 0.98
C ARG A 118 -10.61 4.59 1.17
N MET A 119 -9.48 4.74 0.51
CA MET A 119 -8.37 3.78 0.55
C MET A 119 -7.49 3.92 1.80
N ASN A 120 -7.76 4.89 2.67
CA ASN A 120 -6.95 5.15 3.85
C ASN A 120 -7.28 4.17 4.99
N ARG A 121 -6.32 3.30 5.32
CA ARG A 121 -6.35 2.33 6.43
C ARG A 121 -5.30 2.65 7.52
N GLN A 122 -4.55 3.76 7.37
CA GLN A 122 -3.49 4.15 8.29
C GLN A 122 -4.01 4.35 9.73
N GLN A 123 -5.25 4.79 9.88
CA GLN A 123 -5.88 5.00 11.18
C GLN A 123 -5.91 3.76 12.06
N LEU A 124 -5.97 2.58 11.47
CA LEU A 124 -5.87 1.31 12.22
C LEU A 124 -4.51 1.13 12.87
N ARG A 125 -3.46 1.69 12.27
CA ARG A 125 -2.08 1.58 12.75
C ARG A 125 -1.74 2.61 13.81
N ASP A 126 -2.32 3.78 13.73
CA ASP A 126 -2.00 4.93 14.59
C ASP A 126 -2.89 5.06 15.83
N ASP A 127 -3.85 4.13 16.03
CA ASP A 127 -4.88 4.17 17.09
C ASP A 127 -5.66 5.53 17.14
N LYS A 128 -5.51 6.35 16.10
CA LYS A 128 -6.15 7.67 15.93
C LYS A 128 -7.40 7.58 15.04
N ALA A 129 -8.15 6.50 15.16
CA ALA A 129 -9.30 6.22 14.31
C ALA A 129 -10.41 7.27 14.45
N VAL A 130 -10.28 8.34 13.70
CA VAL A 130 -11.37 9.28 13.44
C VAL A 130 -11.93 8.92 12.08
N ASP A 131 -13.11 8.39 11.96
CA ASP A 131 -13.77 8.06 10.69
C ASP A 131 -13.62 6.63 10.15
N ALA A 132 -13.75 5.66 11.02
CA ALA A 132 -13.69 4.24 10.64
C ALA A 132 -15.02 3.72 10.04
N LYS A 133 -15.68 4.45 9.13
CA LYS A 133 -16.93 3.96 8.50
C LYS A 133 -16.79 2.62 7.77
N ASN A 134 -15.54 2.22 7.43
CA ASN A 134 -15.23 1.00 6.71
C ASN A 134 -14.37 0.02 7.53
N VAL A 135 -14.34 0.16 8.87
CA VAL A 135 -13.58 -0.72 9.76
C VAL A 135 -14.54 -1.39 10.71
N THR A 136 -14.54 -2.72 10.74
CA THR A 136 -15.39 -3.47 11.68
C THR A 136 -14.82 -3.40 13.11
N GLU A 137 -15.67 -3.56 14.12
CA GLU A 137 -15.22 -3.62 15.51
C GLU A 137 -14.30 -4.82 15.76
N GLU A 138 -14.49 -5.93 15.04
CA GLU A 138 -13.60 -7.09 15.13
C GLU A 138 -12.22 -6.78 14.55
N GLU A 139 -12.14 -6.07 13.42
CA GLU A 139 -10.88 -5.62 12.84
C GLU A 139 -10.11 -4.71 13.80
N LYS A 140 -10.80 -3.75 14.45
CA LYS A 140 -10.20 -2.87 15.46
C LYS A 140 -9.67 -3.64 16.67
N LYS A 141 -10.43 -4.61 17.14
CA LYS A 141 -10.05 -5.47 18.28
C LYS A 141 -8.79 -6.26 17.94
N LEU A 142 -8.79 -6.97 16.81
CA LEU A 142 -7.65 -7.78 16.36
C LEU A 142 -6.40 -6.93 16.11
N PHE A 143 -6.56 -5.72 15.59
CA PHE A 143 -5.44 -4.78 15.45
C PHE A 143 -4.85 -4.37 16.80
N LYS A 144 -5.68 -4.09 17.81
CA LYS A 144 -5.19 -3.82 19.18
C LYS A 144 -4.44 -4.99 19.77
N GLU A 145 -4.95 -6.21 19.59
CA GLU A 145 -4.26 -7.44 20.02
C GLU A 145 -2.90 -7.60 19.34
N PHE A 146 -2.82 -7.30 18.04
CA PHE A 146 -1.56 -7.28 17.31
C PHE A 146 -0.58 -6.23 17.86
N LEU A 147 -1.04 -5.00 18.13
CA LEU A 147 -0.18 -3.95 18.70
C LEU A 147 0.38 -4.33 20.06
N VAL A 148 -0.44 -4.95 20.94
CA VAL A 148 0.01 -5.45 22.24
C VAL A 148 1.08 -6.53 22.07
N ALA A 149 0.86 -7.50 21.20
CA ALA A 149 1.82 -8.56 20.94
C ALA A 149 3.13 -8.02 20.31
N LYS A 150 3.05 -7.00 19.48
CA LYS A 150 4.22 -6.30 18.91
C LYS A 150 5.04 -5.59 19.98
N ASP A 151 4.41 -4.89 20.91
CA ASP A 151 5.08 -4.24 22.03
C ASP A 151 5.75 -5.25 22.98
N GLU A 152 5.07 -6.34 23.28
CA GLU A 152 5.65 -7.44 24.08
C GLU A 152 6.89 -8.03 23.40
N GLN A 153 6.86 -8.25 22.09
CA GLN A 153 8.02 -8.74 21.34
C GLN A 153 9.17 -7.73 21.38
N ALA A 154 8.90 -6.43 21.22
CA ALA A 154 9.93 -5.40 21.26
C ALA A 154 10.63 -5.36 22.63
N LYS A 155 9.87 -5.52 23.72
CA LYS A 155 10.41 -5.62 25.10
C LYS A 155 11.26 -6.87 25.29
N ALA A 156 10.80 -8.02 24.80
CA ALA A 156 11.55 -9.27 24.87
C ALA A 156 12.85 -9.22 24.04
N ASP A 157 12.81 -8.63 22.85
CA ASP A 157 14.00 -8.43 21.99
C ASP A 157 15.04 -7.53 22.70
N HIS A 158 14.59 -6.44 23.31
CA HIS A 158 15.47 -5.58 24.09
C HIS A 158 16.10 -6.33 25.26
N ALA A 159 15.31 -7.08 26.03
CA ALA A 159 15.80 -7.86 27.18
C ALA A 159 16.81 -8.94 26.72
N HIS A 160 16.54 -9.60 25.60
CA HIS A 160 17.48 -10.58 25.04
C HIS A 160 18.80 -9.94 24.62
N LYS A 161 18.77 -8.80 23.93
CA LYS A 161 19.98 -8.05 23.54
C LYS A 161 20.82 -7.62 24.74
N GLU A 162 20.19 -7.20 25.83
CA GLU A 162 20.90 -6.84 27.07
C GLU A 162 21.51 -8.08 27.75
N ALA A 163 20.79 -9.20 27.77
CA ALA A 163 21.32 -10.47 28.27
C ALA A 163 22.52 -10.96 27.46
N GLN A 164 22.47 -10.88 26.14
CA GLN A 164 23.59 -11.19 25.25
C GLN A 164 24.84 -10.34 25.55
N LYS A 165 24.64 -9.02 25.72
CA LYS A 165 25.74 -8.13 26.08
C LYS A 165 26.35 -8.47 27.44
N ALA A 166 25.53 -8.83 28.41
CA ALA A 166 25.98 -9.25 29.74
C ALA A 166 26.75 -10.56 29.69
N ALA A 167 26.23 -11.57 28.98
CA ALA A 167 26.89 -12.85 28.80
C ALA A 167 28.26 -12.71 28.11
N ALA A 168 28.34 -11.87 27.06
CA ALA A 168 29.59 -11.59 26.37
C ALA A 168 30.64 -10.95 27.28
N LYS A 169 30.25 -10.05 28.21
CA LYS A 169 31.15 -9.42 29.16
C LYS A 169 31.66 -10.36 30.25
N LEU A 170 30.79 -11.28 30.69
CA LEU A 170 31.03 -12.17 31.83
C LEU A 170 31.57 -13.56 31.45
N LYS A 171 31.68 -13.86 30.18
CA LYS A 171 32.08 -15.17 29.64
C LYS A 171 33.33 -15.77 30.26
N LYS A 172 34.28 -14.92 30.70
CA LYS A 172 35.55 -15.37 31.32
C LYS A 172 35.46 -15.47 32.86
N ASP A 173 34.36 -15.10 33.46
CA ASP A 173 34.17 -15.20 34.92
C ASP A 173 33.63 -16.61 35.28
N PRO A 174 34.31 -17.40 36.07
CA PRO A 174 33.94 -18.79 36.33
C PRO A 174 32.65 -18.95 37.14
N ILE A 175 32.18 -17.91 37.83
CA ILE A 175 30.96 -17.95 38.63
C ILE A 175 29.82 -17.27 37.90
N LYS A 176 30.06 -16.09 37.32
CA LYS A 176 29.02 -15.25 36.68
C LYS A 176 28.77 -15.62 35.23
N GLY A 177 29.75 -16.23 34.52
CA GLY A 177 29.61 -16.67 33.15
C GLY A 177 28.45 -17.65 32.97
N PRO A 178 28.39 -18.78 33.64
CA PRO A 178 27.27 -19.73 33.51
C PRO A 178 25.90 -19.13 33.84
N LEU A 179 25.79 -18.29 34.85
CA LEU A 179 24.54 -17.63 35.24
C LEU A 179 24.09 -16.63 34.15
N SER A 180 25.01 -15.95 33.47
CA SER A 180 24.69 -15.04 32.40
C SER A 180 24.29 -15.78 31.12
N GLU A 181 24.84 -16.93 30.83
CA GLU A 181 24.44 -17.81 29.72
C GLU A 181 23.02 -18.38 29.95
N GLU A 182 22.71 -18.81 31.17
CA GLU A 182 21.34 -19.26 31.53
C GLU A 182 20.31 -18.11 31.35
N ALA A 183 20.66 -16.89 31.76
CA ALA A 183 19.81 -15.72 31.56
C ALA A 183 19.61 -15.39 30.09
N GLU A 184 20.64 -15.53 29.26
CA GLU A 184 20.54 -15.36 27.81
C GLU A 184 19.61 -16.38 27.17
N GLU A 185 19.76 -17.67 27.50
CA GLU A 185 18.88 -18.74 26.99
C GLU A 185 17.42 -18.55 27.41
N LYS A 186 17.18 -18.11 28.66
CA LYS A 186 15.82 -17.80 29.14
C LYS A 186 15.19 -16.66 28.33
N THR A 187 15.92 -15.55 28.14
CA THR A 187 15.40 -14.41 27.38
C THR A 187 15.21 -14.74 25.90
N LYS A 188 16.01 -15.60 25.32
CA LYS A 188 15.85 -16.14 23.97
C LYS A 188 14.58 -16.98 23.84
N ALA A 189 14.30 -17.84 24.81
CA ALA A 189 13.07 -18.63 24.84
C ALA A 189 11.81 -17.74 24.96
N ASP A 190 11.88 -16.70 25.79
CA ASP A 190 10.78 -15.75 25.96
C ASP A 190 10.58 -14.89 24.70
N LEU A 191 11.65 -14.48 24.03
CA LEU A 191 11.58 -13.82 22.72
C LEU A 191 10.90 -14.72 21.68
N GLY A 192 11.26 -16.01 21.64
CA GLY A 192 10.61 -16.99 20.74
C GLY A 192 9.09 -17.05 20.94
N LYS A 193 8.62 -17.09 22.19
CA LYS A 193 7.18 -17.11 22.52
C LYS A 193 6.48 -15.82 22.07
N THR A 194 7.12 -14.65 22.26
CA THR A 194 6.52 -13.37 21.87
C THR A 194 6.48 -13.21 20.34
N ILE A 195 7.47 -13.73 19.61
CA ILE A 195 7.45 -13.79 18.14
C ILE A 195 6.27 -14.62 17.65
N GLU A 196 6.06 -15.80 18.23
CA GLU A 196 4.94 -16.67 17.88
C GLU A 196 3.58 -16.00 18.17
N LYS A 197 3.46 -15.39 19.36
CA LYS A 197 2.25 -14.64 19.74
C LYS A 197 1.95 -13.50 18.76
N ARG A 198 2.96 -12.70 18.41
CA ARG A 198 2.81 -11.63 17.42
C ARG A 198 2.36 -12.19 16.08
N SER A 199 3.04 -13.20 15.55
CA SER A 199 2.72 -13.82 14.26
C SER A 199 1.26 -14.33 14.22
N LYS A 200 0.79 -14.93 15.31
CA LYS A 200 -0.61 -15.39 15.41
C LYS A 200 -1.60 -14.23 15.40
N ALA A 201 -1.33 -13.18 16.16
CA ALA A 201 -2.19 -11.99 16.21
C ALA A 201 -2.20 -11.26 14.86
N GLU A 202 -1.05 -11.14 14.20
CA GLU A 202 -0.90 -10.54 12.88
C GLU A 202 -1.72 -11.29 11.82
N LYS A 203 -1.61 -12.61 11.78
CA LYS A 203 -2.40 -13.45 10.85
C LYS A 203 -3.91 -13.31 11.06
N ALA A 204 -4.35 -13.24 12.33
CA ALA A 204 -5.76 -13.05 12.64
C ALA A 204 -6.27 -11.68 12.16
N TRP A 205 -5.54 -10.62 12.47
CA TRP A 205 -5.86 -9.28 12.00
C TRP A 205 -5.82 -9.17 10.47
N SER A 206 -4.75 -9.63 9.82
CA SER A 206 -4.60 -9.64 8.36
C SER A 206 -5.78 -10.32 7.66
N LYS A 207 -6.21 -11.48 8.17
CA LYS A 207 -7.36 -12.20 7.63
C LYS A 207 -8.65 -11.38 7.70
N GLU A 208 -8.90 -10.69 8.80
CA GLU A 208 -10.09 -9.86 8.96
C GLU A 208 -9.99 -8.58 8.12
N LEU A 209 -8.82 -7.95 8.07
CA LEU A 209 -8.53 -6.81 7.23
C LEU A 209 -8.87 -7.11 5.75
N LYS A 210 -8.35 -8.20 5.21
CA LYS A 210 -8.60 -8.63 3.81
C LYS A 210 -10.06 -8.96 3.56
N LYS A 211 -10.75 -9.54 4.54
CA LYS A 211 -12.17 -9.88 4.47
C LYS A 211 -13.06 -8.65 4.46
N SER A 212 -12.68 -7.58 5.15
CA SER A 212 -13.43 -6.32 5.19
C SER A 212 -13.31 -5.48 3.91
N GLN A 213 -12.49 -5.89 2.93
CA GLN A 213 -12.34 -5.18 1.67
C GLN A 213 -13.65 -5.17 0.88
N PRO A 214 -14.16 -3.99 0.47
CA PRO A 214 -15.36 -3.89 -0.35
C PRO A 214 -15.21 -4.64 -1.69
N ALA A 215 -16.30 -5.25 -2.15
CA ALA A 215 -16.31 -6.07 -3.37
C ALA A 215 -15.79 -5.30 -4.60
N SER A 216 -16.20 -4.05 -4.78
CA SER A 216 -15.73 -3.20 -5.89
C SER A 216 -14.22 -2.93 -5.83
N VAL A 217 -13.67 -2.70 -4.62
CA VAL A 217 -12.23 -2.53 -4.44
C VAL A 217 -11.47 -3.82 -4.72
N LYS A 218 -12.03 -4.95 -4.28
CA LYS A 218 -11.45 -6.28 -4.55
C LYS A 218 -11.40 -6.59 -6.05
N LEU A 219 -12.47 -6.29 -6.80
CA LEU A 219 -12.50 -6.43 -8.25
C LEU A 219 -11.50 -5.50 -8.93
N PHE A 220 -11.47 -4.22 -8.52
CA PHE A 220 -10.53 -3.23 -9.01
C PHE A 220 -9.07 -3.69 -8.82
N ARG A 221 -8.74 -4.17 -7.62
CA ARG A 221 -7.44 -4.76 -7.32
C ARG A 221 -7.15 -5.97 -8.20
N GLY A 222 -8.11 -6.88 -8.37
CA GLY A 222 -7.97 -8.07 -9.20
C GLY A 222 -7.58 -7.73 -10.64
N SER A 223 -8.29 -6.78 -11.26
CA SER A 223 -7.98 -6.31 -12.61
C SER A 223 -6.58 -5.66 -12.71
N LEU A 224 -6.17 -4.89 -11.69
CA LEU A 224 -4.80 -4.37 -11.64
C LEU A 224 -3.74 -5.47 -11.57
N MET A 225 -4.02 -6.53 -10.82
CA MET A 225 -3.11 -7.69 -10.70
C MET A 225 -2.93 -8.44 -12.02
N GLU A 226 -3.98 -8.52 -12.82
CA GLU A 226 -3.96 -9.19 -14.12
C GLU A 226 -3.32 -8.33 -15.22
N CYS A 227 -3.14 -7.03 -14.97
CA CYS A 227 -2.52 -6.12 -15.94
C CYS A 227 -1.01 -6.35 -16.02
N ALA A 228 -0.55 -6.89 -17.16
CA ALA A 228 0.87 -7.19 -17.37
C ALA A 228 1.80 -5.97 -17.30
N CYS A 229 1.26 -4.75 -17.36
CA CYS A 229 2.03 -3.53 -17.23
C CYS A 229 2.21 -3.07 -15.77
N VAL A 230 1.45 -3.62 -14.82
CA VAL A 230 1.59 -3.30 -13.40
C VAL A 230 2.72 -4.14 -12.82
N ASN A 231 3.77 -3.46 -12.37
CA ASN A 231 4.93 -4.08 -11.76
C ASN A 231 4.83 -4.14 -10.24
N GLN A 232 4.10 -3.20 -9.63
CA GLN A 232 3.93 -3.12 -8.18
C GLN A 232 2.53 -2.61 -7.85
N LEU A 233 1.90 -3.22 -6.86
CA LEU A 233 0.64 -2.76 -6.30
C LEU A 233 0.71 -2.81 -4.77
N PHE A 234 0.49 -1.67 -4.12
CA PHE A 234 0.25 -1.59 -2.69
C PHE A 234 -1.23 -1.27 -2.46
N ASP A 235 -1.92 -2.21 -1.86
CA ASP A 235 -3.33 -2.07 -1.50
C ASP A 235 -3.44 -1.96 0.03
N PRO A 236 -4.05 -0.90 0.58
CA PRO A 236 -4.16 -0.69 2.02
C PRO A 236 -4.74 -1.86 2.82
N TRP A 237 -5.60 -2.67 2.22
CA TRP A 237 -6.14 -3.90 2.86
C TRP A 237 -5.13 -5.03 2.99
N TYR A 238 -3.95 -4.87 2.36
CA TYR A 238 -2.86 -5.84 2.39
C TYR A 238 -1.60 -5.27 3.04
N MET A 239 -1.68 -4.06 3.59
CA MET A 239 -0.58 -3.41 4.31
C MET A 239 -0.66 -3.75 5.80
N ASP A 240 -0.44 -5.00 6.14
CA ASP A 240 -0.66 -5.56 7.47
C ASP A 240 0.63 -5.88 8.25
N GLY A 241 1.80 -5.59 7.70
CA GLY A 241 3.10 -5.92 8.30
C GLY A 241 3.78 -7.12 7.64
N ASP A 242 3.08 -7.81 6.75
CA ASP A 242 3.63 -8.88 5.92
C ASP A 242 3.85 -8.37 4.49
N THR A 243 5.09 -8.14 4.09
CA THR A 243 5.44 -7.63 2.76
C THR A 243 5.18 -8.60 1.61
N HIS A 244 4.68 -9.79 1.88
CA HIS A 244 4.42 -10.82 0.88
C HIS A 244 3.14 -10.54 0.07
N ASP A 245 2.34 -9.57 0.47
CA ASP A 245 1.09 -9.21 -0.19
C ASP A 245 1.23 -8.19 -1.32
N THR A 246 2.44 -7.74 -1.60
CA THR A 246 2.69 -6.97 -2.81
C THR A 246 2.62 -7.88 -4.03
N ILE A 247 1.92 -7.45 -5.05
CA ILE A 247 1.99 -8.10 -6.36
C ILE A 247 3.41 -7.89 -6.87
N VAL A 248 4.00 -8.96 -7.24
CA VAL A 248 5.36 -9.07 -7.70
C VAL A 248 6.35 -9.22 -6.56
N PRO A 249 7.12 -10.27 -6.60
CA PRO A 249 8.30 -10.37 -5.79
C PRO A 249 9.21 -9.21 -6.19
N ILE A 250 9.08 -8.08 -5.50
CA ILE A 250 10.04 -7.03 -5.65
C ILE A 250 11.25 -7.50 -4.87
N PRO A 251 12.34 -7.88 -5.54
CA PRO A 251 13.53 -8.36 -4.88
C PRO A 251 14.11 -7.38 -3.86
N ASN A 252 13.63 -6.14 -3.85
CA ASN A 252 14.16 -5.01 -3.10
C ASN A 252 13.22 -4.44 -2.04
N THR A 253 12.03 -4.98 -1.82
CA THR A 253 11.20 -4.60 -0.66
C THR A 253 11.68 -5.24 0.63
N GLN A 254 12.42 -6.31 0.55
CA GLN A 254 13.27 -6.75 1.65
C GLN A 254 14.45 -5.78 1.75
N THR A 255 14.22 -4.65 2.39
CA THR A 255 15.35 -3.85 2.85
C THR A 255 16.16 -4.72 3.79
N LYS A 256 17.46 -4.78 3.57
CA LYS A 256 18.45 -5.52 4.38
C LYS A 256 18.34 -5.26 5.89
N ASP A 257 17.53 -4.32 6.31
CA ASP A 257 17.39 -3.79 7.66
C ASP A 257 16.10 -4.17 8.36
N GLY A 258 15.28 -5.08 7.81
CA GLY A 258 13.99 -5.43 8.40
C GLY A 258 12.95 -4.30 8.39
N LYS A 259 13.12 -3.27 7.58
CA LYS A 259 12.21 -2.12 7.45
C LYS A 259 11.04 -2.35 6.48
N ALA A 260 10.58 -3.59 6.36
CA ALA A 260 9.33 -3.92 5.68
C ALA A 260 8.17 -3.01 6.11
N GLU A 261 8.11 -2.73 7.41
CA GLU A 261 7.11 -1.82 8.01
C GLU A 261 7.10 -0.40 7.44
N SER A 262 8.20 0.10 6.86
CA SER A 262 8.23 1.43 6.30
C SER A 262 7.41 1.56 5.02
N ASN A 263 7.49 0.58 4.12
CA ASN A 263 6.69 0.58 2.89
C ASN A 263 5.21 0.39 3.18
N GLU A 264 4.87 -0.50 4.10
CA GLU A 264 3.50 -0.73 4.51
C GLU A 264 2.88 0.49 5.19
N THR A 265 3.61 1.13 6.10
CA THR A 265 3.16 2.38 6.73
C THR A 265 2.94 3.48 5.71
N LEU A 266 3.85 3.62 4.73
CA LEU A 266 3.76 4.61 3.67
C LEU A 266 2.56 4.40 2.73
N HIS A 267 2.12 3.16 2.53
CA HIS A 267 1.06 2.82 1.56
C HIS A 267 -0.27 2.41 2.23
N ALA A 268 -0.37 2.48 3.56
CA ALA A 268 -1.61 2.14 4.27
C ALA A 268 -2.73 3.18 4.10
N HIS A 269 -2.47 4.32 3.49
CA HIS A 269 -3.43 5.43 3.35
C HIS A 269 -3.88 5.70 1.90
N HIS A 270 -3.33 5.00 0.92
CA HIS A 270 -3.72 5.08 -0.49
C HIS A 270 -3.37 3.78 -1.21
N LEU A 271 -4.06 3.51 -2.30
CA LEU A 271 -3.62 2.46 -3.21
C LEU A 271 -2.54 3.04 -4.12
N HIS A 272 -1.41 2.36 -4.21
CA HIS A 272 -0.30 2.76 -5.07
C HIS A 272 -0.06 1.70 -6.14
N ILE A 273 0.11 2.14 -7.37
CA ILE A 273 0.61 1.28 -8.45
C ILE A 273 1.91 1.82 -9.02
N THR A 274 2.78 0.90 -9.43
CA THR A 274 3.94 1.19 -10.27
C THR A 274 3.82 0.39 -11.54
N VAL A 275 4.01 1.03 -12.67
CA VAL A 275 4.10 0.34 -13.97
C VAL A 275 5.54 0.23 -14.41
N GLU A 276 5.84 -0.83 -15.14
CA GLU A 276 7.16 -1.03 -15.74
C GLU A 276 7.16 -0.50 -17.17
N GLU A 277 8.15 0.31 -17.50
CA GLU A 277 8.44 0.63 -18.89
C GLU A 277 9.06 -0.64 -19.51
N LYS A 278 8.30 -1.32 -20.38
CA LYS A 278 8.88 -2.40 -21.17
C LYS A 278 10.04 -1.80 -21.96
N LYS A 279 11.24 -2.27 -21.72
CA LYS A 279 12.41 -1.93 -22.52
C LYS A 279 12.01 -2.13 -23.98
N ILE A 280 12.00 -1.05 -24.72
CA ILE A 280 11.88 -1.13 -26.18
C ILE A 280 13.19 -1.78 -26.62
N LEU A 281 13.12 -3.05 -26.97
CA LEU A 281 14.21 -3.76 -27.59
C LEU A 281 14.27 -3.37 -29.07
#